data_ee875a3d1d8e82a56d2022747784de69
#
_entry.id   ee875a3d1d8e82a56d2022747784de69
#
_cell.length_a   1.000
_cell.length_b   1.000
_cell.length_c   1.000
_cell.angle_alpha   90.00
_cell.angle_beta   90.00
_cell.angle_gamma   90.00
#
_symmetry.space_group_name_H-M   'P 1'
#
loop_
_entity.id
_entity.type
_entity.pdbx_description
1 polymer ?
#
loop_
_entity_poly.entity_id
_entity_poly.type
_entity_poly.pdbx_seq_one_letter_code
_entity_poly.pdbx_strand_id
1 'polypeptide(L)'
;MMTDSTCRLFSIAQPSHRTCVHSITRDDLRSSFVTGGEAATTAVPKWAQKTVTLPPQKRGCHLITPLLLKDIEVDLGQFSCGLAHFFLQHTSASLTINENYDSDVLEDVETFLNGTVPEGRRAPWKHTLEGPDDMPAHIKSSMFGCSVSVPITDGQLNLGTWQGIWICEHRDHASARKVVVTMTGT
;
A
#
# COMPACT_ATOMS: atom_id res chain seq x y z
N MET A 1 -31.57 43.28 27.69
CA MET A 1 -30.31 43.02 28.41
C MET A 1 -29.50 42.08 27.53
N MET A 2 -28.52 42.65 26.88
CA MET A 2 -27.56 41.92 26.02
C MET A 2 -26.47 41.35 26.92
N THR A 3 -26.12 40.07 26.71
CA THR A 3 -24.87 39.52 27.24
C THR A 3 -24.08 38.95 26.07
N ASP A 4 -23.02 39.65 25.83
CA ASP A 4 -21.98 39.44 24.85
C ASP A 4 -21.17 38.18 25.24
N SER A 5 -21.02 37.24 24.34
CA SER A 5 -20.21 36.04 24.55
C SER A 5 -19.03 36.03 23.56
N THR A 6 -17.94 36.64 24.00
CA THR A 6 -16.66 36.70 23.27
C THR A 6 -16.06 35.32 23.07
N CYS A 7 -16.06 34.87 21.85
CA CYS A 7 -15.33 33.68 21.38
C CYS A 7 -13.84 34.05 21.27
N ARG A 8 -12.99 33.50 22.15
CA ARG A 8 -11.52 33.61 22.05
C ARG A 8 -11.02 32.58 21.06
N LEU A 9 -10.55 33.07 19.93
CA LEU A 9 -9.76 32.30 18.97
C LEU A 9 -8.37 32.02 19.54
N PHE A 10 -8.06 30.76 19.81
CA PHE A 10 -6.70 30.30 20.06
C PHE A 10 -5.99 30.19 18.70
N SER A 11 -5.07 31.11 18.46
CA SER A 11 -4.13 31.04 17.34
C SER A 11 -3.06 30.00 17.69
N ILE A 12 -3.11 28.83 17.03
CA ILE A 12 -2.01 27.88 17.07
C ILE A 12 -1.03 28.27 15.96
N ALA A 13 0.13 28.79 16.36
CA ALA A 13 1.23 29.09 15.45
C ALA A 13 1.77 27.77 14.87
N GLN A 14 1.65 27.58 13.57
CA GLN A 14 2.31 26.49 12.85
C GLN A 14 3.80 26.81 12.68
N PRO A 15 4.72 25.86 12.92
CA PRO A 15 6.12 26.05 12.57
C PRO A 15 6.28 26.08 11.05
N SER A 16 6.79 27.19 10.53
CA SER A 16 7.12 27.36 9.12
C SER A 16 8.26 26.42 8.72
N HIS A 17 7.96 25.32 8.05
CA HIS A 17 8.97 24.59 7.30
C HIS A 17 9.42 25.45 6.10
N ARG A 18 10.54 26.16 6.26
CA ARG A 18 11.25 26.73 5.12
C ARG A 18 11.90 25.58 4.34
N THR A 19 11.28 25.20 3.25
CA THR A 19 11.93 24.39 2.23
C THR A 19 13.01 25.25 1.60
N CYS A 20 14.28 25.03 1.97
CA CYS A 20 15.41 25.70 1.35
C CYS A 20 15.66 25.04 -0.02
N VAL A 21 15.07 25.61 -1.07
CA VAL A 21 15.40 25.24 -2.43
C VAL A 21 16.71 25.94 -2.77
N HIS A 22 17.84 25.25 -2.66
CA HIS A 22 19.10 25.72 -3.22
C HIS A 22 19.06 25.52 -4.72
N SER A 23 19.00 26.62 -5.46
CA SER A 23 19.26 26.60 -6.89
C SER A 23 20.76 26.40 -7.09
N ILE A 24 21.16 25.21 -7.53
CA ILE A 24 22.55 24.91 -7.92
C ILE A 24 22.82 25.65 -9.24
N THR A 25 23.67 26.65 -9.21
CA THR A 25 24.13 27.32 -10.41
C THR A 25 25.27 26.54 -11.08
N ARG A 26 25.48 26.76 -12.38
CA ARG A 26 26.56 26.08 -13.15
C ARG A 26 27.96 26.35 -12.60
N ASP A 27 28.16 27.35 -11.79
CA ASP A 27 29.47 27.73 -11.22
C ASP A 27 29.77 26.96 -9.94
N ASP A 28 28.74 26.42 -9.22
CA ASP A 28 28.93 25.57 -8.05
C ASP A 28 29.50 24.21 -8.39
N LEU A 29 29.40 23.80 -9.66
CA LEU A 29 29.93 22.52 -10.16
C LEU A 29 31.44 22.55 -10.52
N ARG A 30 32.07 23.73 -10.50
CA ARG A 30 33.52 23.86 -10.89
C ARG A 30 34.51 23.94 -9.74
N SER A 31 34.06 24.15 -8.50
CA SER A 31 34.97 24.34 -7.37
C SER A 31 35.26 23.13 -6.51
N SER A 32 34.69 21.96 -6.81
CA SER A 32 34.89 20.74 -6.02
C SER A 32 35.78 19.67 -6.63
N PHE A 33 36.66 20.06 -7.59
CA PHE A 33 37.70 19.16 -8.09
C PHE A 33 39.02 19.39 -7.36
N VAL A 34 39.16 18.91 -6.12
CA VAL A 34 40.49 18.61 -5.54
C VAL A 34 40.39 17.45 -4.56
N THR A 35 41.02 16.35 -4.94
CA THR A 35 41.71 15.31 -4.18
C THR A 35 40.93 14.49 -3.15
N GLY A 36 40.79 13.22 -3.47
CA GLY A 36 40.36 12.12 -2.59
C GLY A 36 39.45 11.17 -3.35
N GLY A 37 40.04 10.35 -4.25
CA GLY A 37 39.28 9.39 -5.05
C GLY A 37 38.76 8.25 -4.20
N GLU A 38 37.67 8.41 -3.49
CA GLU A 38 36.73 7.32 -3.27
C GLU A 38 35.86 7.25 -4.51
N ALA A 39 36.13 6.25 -5.34
CA ALA A 39 35.27 5.96 -6.49
C ALA A 39 33.87 5.70 -5.90
N ALA A 40 32.94 6.64 -6.11
CA ALA A 40 31.54 6.40 -5.84
C ALA A 40 31.15 5.17 -6.68
N THR A 41 31.06 4.01 -6.05
CA THR A 41 30.52 2.81 -6.67
C THR A 41 29.11 3.15 -7.08
N THR A 42 28.91 3.45 -8.37
CA THR A 42 27.56 3.65 -8.91
C THR A 42 26.80 2.35 -8.71
N ALA A 43 25.87 2.36 -7.76
CA ALA A 43 25.03 1.21 -7.50
C ALA A 43 24.28 0.84 -8.79
N VAL A 44 24.45 -0.39 -9.26
CA VAL A 44 23.85 -0.86 -10.50
C VAL A 44 22.37 -1.11 -10.25
N PRO A 45 21.46 -0.48 -11.01
CA PRO A 45 20.04 -0.77 -10.90
C PRO A 45 19.76 -2.25 -11.17
N LYS A 46 18.98 -2.88 -10.33
CA LYS A 46 18.51 -4.27 -10.46
C LYS A 46 17.00 -4.34 -10.32
N TRP A 47 16.46 -5.43 -10.79
CA TRP A 47 15.04 -5.74 -10.61
C TRP A 47 14.85 -7.25 -10.48
N ALA A 48 13.79 -7.63 -9.79
CA ALA A 48 13.34 -9.01 -9.67
C ALA A 48 11.82 -9.04 -9.74
N GLN A 49 11.27 -10.14 -10.25
CA GLN A 49 9.81 -10.31 -10.28
C GLN A 49 9.46 -11.74 -9.90
N LYS A 50 8.46 -11.90 -9.05
CA LYS A 50 7.97 -13.19 -8.58
C LYS A 50 6.45 -13.17 -8.47
N THR A 51 5.82 -14.29 -8.83
CA THR A 51 4.39 -14.48 -8.59
C THR A 51 4.18 -15.32 -7.34
N VAL A 52 3.57 -14.72 -6.33
CA VAL A 52 3.17 -15.40 -5.09
C VAL A 52 1.74 -15.86 -5.22
N THR A 53 1.49 -17.14 -4.91
CA THR A 53 0.14 -17.70 -4.88
C THR A 53 -0.35 -17.78 -3.44
N LEU A 54 -1.31 -16.94 -3.11
CA LEU A 54 -1.97 -16.95 -1.81
C LEU A 54 -3.01 -18.06 -1.76
N PRO A 55 -3.11 -18.81 -0.65
CA PRO A 55 -4.18 -19.78 -0.47
C PRO A 55 -5.55 -19.09 -0.48
N PRO A 56 -6.65 -19.81 -0.81
CA PRO A 56 -7.98 -19.26 -0.73
C PRO A 56 -8.24 -18.69 0.67
N GLN A 57 -8.78 -17.48 0.73
CA GLN A 57 -9.18 -16.83 1.97
C GLN A 57 -10.71 -16.80 2.05
N LYS A 58 -11.25 -16.77 3.25
CA LYS A 58 -12.67 -16.46 3.45
C LYS A 58 -12.92 -15.01 3.05
N ARG A 59 -14.16 -14.67 2.75
CA ARG A 59 -14.57 -13.28 2.57
C ARG A 59 -14.15 -12.45 3.80
N GLY A 60 -13.62 -11.25 3.55
CA GLY A 60 -13.09 -10.33 4.56
C GLY A 60 -11.67 -9.87 4.28
N CYS A 61 -11.13 -9.10 5.20
CA CYS A 61 -9.77 -8.56 5.12
C CYS A 61 -8.79 -9.48 5.87
N HIS A 62 -7.60 -9.70 5.29
CA HIS A 62 -6.60 -10.62 5.82
C HIS A 62 -5.20 -10.02 5.72
N LEU A 63 -4.44 -10.04 6.81
CA LEU A 63 -3.04 -9.66 6.82
C LEU A 63 -2.20 -10.72 6.09
N ILE A 64 -1.55 -10.34 4.99
CA ILE A 64 -0.78 -11.26 4.14
C ILE A 64 0.72 -10.96 4.09
N THR A 65 1.20 -9.96 4.79
CA THR A 65 2.63 -9.62 4.82
C THR A 65 3.53 -10.83 5.10
N PRO A 66 3.24 -11.68 6.12
CA PRO A 66 4.07 -12.86 6.40
C PRO A 66 4.07 -13.88 5.26
N LEU A 67 2.94 -14.05 4.56
CA LEU A 67 2.83 -14.96 3.42
C LEU A 67 3.65 -14.47 2.22
N LEU A 68 3.61 -13.15 1.96
CA LEU A 68 4.39 -12.55 0.90
C LEU A 68 5.90 -12.64 1.19
N LEU A 69 6.32 -12.26 2.40
CA LEU A 69 7.72 -12.28 2.81
C LEU A 69 8.35 -13.67 2.69
N LYS A 70 7.62 -14.72 3.09
CA LYS A 70 8.10 -16.11 2.96
C LYS A 70 8.61 -16.44 1.55
N ASP A 71 7.97 -15.88 0.53
CA ASP A 71 8.31 -16.17 -0.86
C ASP A 71 9.33 -15.18 -1.45
N ILE A 72 9.40 -13.93 -0.96
CA ILE A 72 10.21 -12.87 -1.57
C ILE A 72 11.46 -12.48 -0.74
N GLU A 73 11.59 -12.95 0.50
CA GLU A 73 12.65 -12.53 1.44
C GLU A 73 14.06 -12.63 0.86
N VAL A 74 14.37 -13.72 0.16
CA VAL A 74 15.68 -13.93 -0.45
C VAL A 74 15.95 -12.92 -1.57
N ASP A 75 14.95 -12.64 -2.40
CA ASP A 75 15.09 -11.67 -3.48
C ASP A 75 15.16 -10.25 -2.91
N LEU A 76 14.31 -9.96 -1.90
CA LEU A 76 14.25 -8.67 -1.22
C LEU A 76 15.60 -8.30 -0.58
N GLY A 77 16.28 -9.26 0.05
CA GLY A 77 17.59 -9.09 0.67
C GLY A 77 18.72 -8.64 -0.28
N GLN A 78 18.47 -8.66 -1.59
CA GLN A 78 19.44 -8.19 -2.58
C GLN A 78 19.38 -6.67 -2.81
N PHE A 79 18.38 -5.97 -2.27
CA PHE A 79 18.17 -4.54 -2.50
C PHE A 79 18.51 -3.73 -1.26
N SER A 80 19.46 -2.81 -1.35
CA SER A 80 19.75 -1.85 -0.28
C SER A 80 18.73 -0.71 -0.23
N CYS A 81 18.24 -0.27 -1.41
CA CYS A 81 17.23 0.76 -1.54
C CYS A 81 16.38 0.48 -2.79
N GLY A 82 15.07 0.71 -2.70
CA GLY A 82 14.21 0.45 -3.85
C GLY A 82 12.73 0.53 -3.56
N LEU A 83 11.95 -0.13 -4.43
CA LEU A 83 10.51 -0.22 -4.35
C LEU A 83 10.05 -1.65 -4.65
N ALA A 84 9.21 -2.19 -3.80
CA ALA A 84 8.45 -3.41 -4.05
C ALA A 84 7.02 -3.03 -4.45
N HIS A 85 6.61 -3.42 -5.64
CA HIS A 85 5.26 -3.24 -6.17
C HIS A 85 4.52 -4.57 -6.15
N PHE A 86 3.38 -4.61 -5.49
CA PHE A 86 2.50 -5.77 -5.36
C PHE A 86 1.27 -5.57 -6.22
N PHE A 87 1.04 -6.46 -7.17
CA PHE A 87 -0.08 -6.40 -8.10
C PHE A 87 -0.93 -7.67 -8.01
N LEU A 88 -2.17 -7.54 -7.59
CA LEU A 88 -3.14 -8.63 -7.50
C LEU A 88 -3.78 -8.89 -8.87
N GLN A 89 -3.65 -10.09 -9.37
CA GLN A 89 -4.23 -10.52 -10.66
C GLN A 89 -5.69 -10.97 -10.47
N HIS A 90 -6.55 -10.09 -9.99
CA HIS A 90 -7.97 -10.38 -9.79
C HIS A 90 -8.83 -9.12 -9.78
N THR A 91 -10.11 -9.28 -10.10
CA THR A 91 -11.10 -8.18 -10.16
C THR A 91 -12.12 -8.19 -9.01
N SER A 92 -12.11 -9.22 -8.17
CA SER A 92 -13.07 -9.38 -7.07
C SER A 92 -12.38 -9.54 -5.71
N ALA A 93 -11.12 -9.09 -5.62
CA ALA A 93 -10.35 -8.94 -4.41
C ALA A 93 -9.45 -7.71 -4.58
N SER A 94 -8.94 -7.15 -3.49
CA SER A 94 -8.12 -5.94 -3.49
C SER A 94 -6.93 -6.02 -2.56
N LEU A 95 -5.96 -5.11 -2.76
CA LEU A 95 -4.83 -4.93 -1.86
C LEU A 95 -4.90 -3.56 -1.19
N THR A 96 -4.51 -3.50 0.07
CA THR A 96 -4.31 -2.25 0.80
C THR A 96 -3.20 -2.39 1.84
N ILE A 97 -2.79 -1.27 2.44
CA ILE A 97 -1.89 -1.24 3.59
C ILE A 97 -2.67 -0.64 4.75
N ASN A 98 -2.76 -1.38 5.84
CA ASN A 98 -3.44 -0.92 7.04
C ASN A 98 -2.83 -1.58 8.30
N GLU A 99 -3.51 -1.50 9.43
CA GLU A 99 -3.02 -1.95 10.71
C GLU A 99 -2.75 -3.48 10.73
N ASN A 100 -1.64 -3.86 11.38
CA ASN A 100 -1.17 -5.24 11.46
C ASN A 100 -1.36 -5.89 12.85
N TYR A 101 -2.03 -5.21 13.78
CA TYR A 101 -2.08 -5.61 15.19
C TYR A 101 -3.48 -6.00 15.65
N ASP A 102 -4.46 -5.10 15.56
CA ASP A 102 -5.82 -5.32 16.05
C ASP A 102 -6.69 -5.99 14.98
N SER A 103 -7.21 -7.19 15.29
CA SER A 103 -8.10 -7.93 14.40
C SER A 103 -9.45 -7.21 14.18
N ASP A 104 -9.89 -6.42 15.14
CA ASP A 104 -11.17 -5.72 15.04
C ASP A 104 -11.17 -4.71 13.89
N VAL A 105 -10.00 -4.14 13.56
CA VAL A 105 -9.86 -3.24 12.38
C VAL A 105 -10.17 -3.98 11.07
N LEU A 106 -9.76 -5.26 10.95
CA LEU A 106 -10.08 -6.08 9.78
C LEU A 106 -11.60 -6.33 9.65
N GLU A 107 -12.25 -6.62 10.77
CA GLU A 107 -13.70 -6.90 10.83
C GLU A 107 -14.53 -5.63 10.58
N ASP A 108 -14.11 -4.49 11.14
CA ASP A 108 -14.79 -3.20 10.96
C ASP A 108 -14.69 -2.71 9.52
N VAL A 109 -13.55 -2.92 8.86
CA VAL A 109 -13.41 -2.59 7.42
C VAL A 109 -14.35 -3.44 6.58
N GLU A 110 -14.46 -4.75 6.84
CA GLU A 110 -15.44 -5.61 6.13
C GLU A 110 -16.88 -5.19 6.43
N THR A 111 -17.19 -4.84 7.67
CA THR A 111 -18.51 -4.32 8.06
C THR A 111 -18.86 -3.04 7.31
N PHE A 112 -17.91 -2.10 7.23
CA PHE A 112 -18.08 -0.85 6.47
C PHE A 112 -18.34 -1.12 4.98
N LEU A 113 -17.56 -2.01 4.37
CA LEU A 113 -17.72 -2.36 2.96
C LEU A 113 -19.07 -2.99 2.67
N ASN A 114 -19.53 -3.90 3.54
CA ASN A 114 -20.83 -4.55 3.42
C ASN A 114 -21.99 -3.57 3.61
N GLY A 115 -21.83 -2.59 4.50
CA GLY A 115 -22.82 -1.53 4.70
C GLY A 115 -22.88 -0.51 3.56
N THR A 116 -21.75 -0.33 2.85
CA THR A 116 -21.62 0.68 1.80
C THR A 116 -22.06 0.16 0.43
N VAL A 117 -21.74 -1.09 0.11
CA VAL A 117 -22.02 -1.69 -1.20
C VAL A 117 -23.20 -2.67 -1.08
N PRO A 118 -24.38 -2.34 -1.62
CA PRO A 118 -25.56 -3.21 -1.55
C PRO A 118 -25.30 -4.58 -2.18
N GLU A 119 -25.81 -5.62 -1.55
CA GLU A 119 -25.67 -7.00 -2.00
C GLU A 119 -27.02 -7.74 -1.99
N GLY A 120 -27.07 -8.88 -2.68
CA GLY A 120 -28.22 -9.74 -2.74
C GLY A 120 -29.17 -9.41 -3.90
N ARG A 121 -30.28 -10.18 -3.99
CA ARG A 121 -31.19 -10.17 -5.14
C ARG A 121 -31.95 -8.84 -5.34
N ARG A 122 -31.98 -7.96 -4.35
CA ARG A 122 -32.62 -6.64 -4.44
C ARG A 122 -31.65 -5.51 -4.74
N ALA A 123 -30.35 -5.81 -4.86
CA ALA A 123 -29.36 -4.82 -5.24
C ALA A 123 -29.57 -4.38 -6.70
N PRO A 124 -29.23 -3.13 -7.05
CA PRO A 124 -29.58 -2.54 -8.36
C PRO A 124 -28.65 -3.00 -9.50
N TRP A 125 -27.91 -4.09 -9.32
CA TRP A 125 -26.86 -4.51 -10.24
C TRP A 125 -27.41 -5.31 -11.42
N LYS A 126 -26.81 -5.09 -12.59
CA LYS A 126 -27.11 -5.84 -13.83
C LYS A 126 -26.21 -7.08 -13.99
N HIS A 127 -25.03 -7.05 -13.42
CA HIS A 127 -24.05 -8.15 -13.46
C HIS A 127 -24.40 -9.16 -12.36
N THR A 128 -24.96 -10.31 -12.73
CA THR A 128 -25.52 -11.28 -11.77
C THR A 128 -25.23 -12.74 -12.11
N LEU A 129 -24.47 -12.99 -13.19
CA LEU A 129 -24.25 -14.36 -13.69
C LEU A 129 -23.44 -15.24 -12.73
N GLU A 130 -22.46 -14.65 -12.04
CA GLU A 130 -21.55 -15.36 -11.15
C GLU A 130 -21.99 -15.35 -9.66
N GLY A 131 -23.20 -14.87 -9.39
CA GLY A 131 -23.78 -14.83 -8.07
C GLY A 131 -24.12 -13.42 -7.57
N PRO A 132 -24.83 -13.33 -6.44
CA PRO A 132 -25.30 -12.03 -5.91
C PRO A 132 -24.18 -11.22 -5.27
N ASP A 133 -23.04 -11.84 -4.96
CA ASP A 133 -21.85 -11.25 -4.36
C ASP A 133 -20.84 -10.73 -5.39
N ASP A 134 -20.98 -11.09 -6.68
CA ASP A 134 -19.96 -10.81 -7.69
C ASP A 134 -19.83 -9.33 -8.03
N MET A 135 -20.92 -8.66 -8.42
CA MET A 135 -20.84 -7.23 -8.71
C MET A 135 -20.45 -6.39 -7.49
N PRO A 136 -20.98 -6.65 -6.28
CA PRO A 136 -20.46 -6.04 -5.05
C PRO A 136 -18.96 -6.22 -4.87
N ALA A 137 -18.43 -7.41 -5.15
CA ALA A 137 -17.01 -7.69 -5.08
C ALA A 137 -16.18 -6.84 -6.06
N HIS A 138 -16.65 -6.66 -7.29
CA HIS A 138 -16.01 -5.77 -8.26
C HIS A 138 -15.98 -4.31 -7.81
N ILE A 139 -17.07 -3.82 -7.21
CA ILE A 139 -17.15 -2.46 -6.69
C ILE A 139 -16.17 -2.27 -5.53
N LYS A 140 -16.20 -3.18 -4.54
CA LYS A 140 -15.30 -3.15 -3.38
C LYS A 140 -13.84 -3.23 -3.82
N SER A 141 -13.53 -4.10 -4.78
CA SER A 141 -12.19 -4.20 -5.36
C SER A 141 -11.73 -2.89 -5.99
N SER A 142 -12.62 -2.20 -6.70
CA SER A 142 -12.32 -0.89 -7.31
C SER A 142 -12.12 0.23 -6.27
N MET A 143 -12.69 0.11 -5.07
CA MET A 143 -12.53 1.11 -4.00
C MET A 143 -11.12 1.10 -3.39
N PHE A 144 -10.53 -0.07 -3.20
CA PHE A 144 -9.18 -0.20 -2.62
C PHE A 144 -8.09 -0.35 -3.69
N GLY A 145 -8.44 -0.91 -4.85
CA GLY A 145 -7.51 -1.16 -5.94
C GLY A 145 -6.83 -2.52 -5.88
N CYS A 146 -6.08 -2.81 -6.94
CA CYS A 146 -5.43 -4.10 -7.13
C CYS A 146 -3.91 -4.05 -6.85
N SER A 147 -3.37 -2.93 -6.38
CA SER A 147 -1.92 -2.84 -6.16
C SER A 147 -1.56 -1.91 -5.02
N VAL A 148 -0.42 -2.21 -4.39
CA VAL A 148 0.24 -1.36 -3.40
C VAL A 148 1.73 -1.33 -3.68
N SER A 149 2.41 -0.27 -3.26
CA SER A 149 3.87 -0.14 -3.35
C SER A 149 4.45 0.19 -1.99
N VAL A 150 5.55 -0.47 -1.65
CA VAL A 150 6.26 -0.32 -0.38
C VAL A 150 7.72 -0.03 -0.66
N PRO A 151 8.34 0.99 -0.05
CA PRO A 151 9.78 1.19 -0.13
C PRO A 151 10.54 -0.02 0.38
N ILE A 152 11.72 -0.28 -0.21
CA ILE A 152 12.70 -1.24 0.28
C ILE A 152 13.85 -0.45 0.92
N THR A 153 14.27 -0.85 2.11
CA THR A 153 15.43 -0.31 2.80
C THR A 153 16.19 -1.46 3.45
N ASP A 154 17.46 -1.57 3.16
CA ASP A 154 18.37 -2.57 3.74
C ASP A 154 17.82 -4.02 3.69
N GLY A 155 17.30 -4.40 2.53
CA GLY A 155 16.76 -5.75 2.30
C GLY A 155 15.41 -6.02 2.93
N GLN A 156 14.68 -5.00 3.39
CA GLN A 156 13.40 -5.16 4.07
C GLN A 156 12.31 -4.24 3.49
N LEU A 157 11.05 -4.64 3.61
CA LEU A 157 9.94 -3.75 3.34
C LEU A 157 9.89 -2.66 4.42
N ASN A 158 10.05 -1.41 4.02
CA ASN A 158 10.03 -0.26 4.93
C ASN A 158 8.58 0.16 5.23
N LEU A 159 7.88 -0.71 5.96
CA LEU A 159 6.56 -0.45 6.51
C LEU A 159 6.69 0.21 7.88
N GLY A 160 5.73 1.05 8.22
CA GLY A 160 5.59 1.56 9.60
C GLY A 160 5.28 0.41 10.59
N THR A 161 5.55 0.64 11.87
CA THR A 161 5.39 -0.36 12.95
C THR A 161 4.01 -1.04 12.95
N TRP A 162 2.97 -0.27 12.68
CA TRP A 162 1.58 -0.74 12.66
C TRP A 162 1.05 -1.04 11.26
N GLN A 163 1.90 -1.01 10.23
CA GLN A 163 1.47 -1.26 8.86
C GLN A 163 1.69 -2.71 8.44
N GLY A 164 0.75 -3.22 7.68
CA GLY A 164 0.86 -4.51 7.01
C GLY A 164 0.11 -4.50 5.68
N ILE A 165 0.50 -5.37 4.78
CA ILE A 165 -0.18 -5.56 3.50
C ILE A 165 -1.36 -6.49 3.74
N TRP A 166 -2.53 -6.05 3.31
CA TRP A 166 -3.76 -6.81 3.39
C TRP A 166 -4.24 -7.25 2.01
N ILE A 167 -4.81 -8.44 1.93
CA ILE A 167 -5.77 -8.79 0.89
C ILE A 167 -7.17 -8.67 1.46
N CYS A 168 -8.06 -8.00 0.74
CA CYS A 168 -9.49 -8.00 1.03
C CYS A 168 -10.17 -8.90 0.00
N GLU A 169 -10.65 -10.05 0.43
CA GLU A 169 -11.40 -11.00 -0.38
C GLU A 169 -12.89 -10.63 -0.33
N HIS A 170 -13.50 -10.41 -1.49
CA HIS A 170 -14.86 -9.90 -1.54
C HIS A 170 -15.90 -10.94 -1.99
N ARG A 171 -15.46 -12.17 -2.33
CA ARG A 171 -16.34 -13.28 -2.72
C ARG A 171 -16.59 -14.23 -1.55
N ASP A 172 -17.81 -14.78 -1.49
CA ASP A 172 -18.17 -15.81 -0.49
C ASP A 172 -17.40 -17.11 -0.71
N HIS A 173 -17.09 -17.40 -1.98
CA HIS A 173 -16.35 -18.60 -2.39
C HIS A 173 -15.14 -18.20 -3.22
N ALA A 174 -14.02 -17.96 -2.55
CA ALA A 174 -12.78 -17.58 -3.20
C ALA A 174 -11.93 -18.78 -3.63
N SER A 175 -11.20 -18.59 -4.72
CA SER A 175 -10.07 -19.43 -5.13
C SER A 175 -8.74 -18.82 -4.67
N ALA A 176 -7.64 -19.54 -4.92
CA ALA A 176 -6.30 -19.00 -4.70
C ALA A 176 -6.09 -17.70 -5.50
N ARG A 177 -5.43 -16.71 -4.90
CA ARG A 177 -5.15 -15.42 -5.51
C ARG A 177 -3.67 -15.29 -5.85
N LYS A 178 -3.36 -14.70 -7.01
CA LYS A 178 -1.99 -14.47 -7.45
C LYS A 178 -1.61 -13.01 -7.28
N VAL A 179 -0.47 -12.78 -6.63
CA VAL A 179 0.13 -11.46 -6.48
C VAL A 179 1.47 -11.46 -7.19
N VAL A 180 1.61 -10.62 -8.21
CA VAL A 180 2.90 -10.38 -8.86
C VAL A 180 3.64 -9.34 -8.05
N VAL A 181 4.82 -9.70 -7.55
CA VAL A 181 5.70 -8.80 -6.81
C VAL A 181 6.85 -8.41 -7.71
N THR A 182 6.96 -7.13 -8.02
CA THR A 182 8.08 -6.56 -8.80
C THR A 182 8.92 -5.70 -7.87
N MET A 183 10.19 -6.00 -7.77
CA MET A 183 11.16 -5.24 -6.98
C MET A 183 12.14 -4.55 -7.91
N THR A 184 12.42 -3.28 -7.66
CA THR A 184 13.39 -2.47 -8.40
C THR A 184 14.18 -1.62 -7.43
N GLY A 185 15.46 -1.43 -7.67
CA GLY A 185 16.32 -0.67 -6.77
C GLY A 185 17.82 -0.90 -7.02
N THR A 186 18.60 -0.75 -5.97
CA THR A 186 20.08 -0.90 -6.01
C THR A 186 20.55 -1.83 -4.92
#